data_e230070d985063c1b88dfe91ec0258a4
#
_entry.id   e230070d985063c1b88dfe91ec0258a4
#
_cell.length_a   1.000
_cell.length_b   1.000
_cell.length_c   1.000
_cell.angle_alpha   90.00
_cell.angle_beta   90.00
_cell.angle_gamma   90.00
#
_symmetry.space_group_name_H-M   'P 1'
#
loop_
_entity.id
_entity.type
_entity.pdbx_description
1 polymer ?
#
loop_
_entity_poly.entity_id
_entity_poly.type
_entity_poly.pdbx_seq_one_letter_code
_entity_poly.pdbx_strand_id
1 'polypeptide(L)'
;MSDKLNIGNEMRQLDLKNRAFYDSLDADERKKFSTFLMIRWSSAVEGSRELQEYYVQSANHYVNKHFFTLSKHPKLQWLCATAASPGMGALRHNWIAPKKKEAGASTKRKALAAMFPHYKEDELDVMMQVVSQKEIDSYNKSAGNDKKWFSNWVAFDTVH
;
A
#
# COMPACT_ATOMS: atom_id res chain seq x y z
N MET A 1 32.98 3.91 -3.63
CA MET A 1 32.20 2.73 -4.07
C MET A 1 30.76 3.19 -4.25
N SER A 2 30.19 3.00 -5.42
CA SER A 2 28.77 3.31 -5.64
C SER A 2 27.93 2.33 -4.82
N ASP A 3 27.00 2.86 -4.00
CA ASP A 3 26.05 2.04 -3.24
C ASP A 3 25.14 1.30 -4.23
N LYS A 4 25.34 -0.01 -4.37
CA LYS A 4 24.57 -0.86 -5.30
C LYS A 4 23.08 -0.83 -4.96
N LEU A 5 22.72 -0.68 -3.67
CA LEU A 5 21.36 -0.64 -3.16
C LEU A 5 20.76 0.77 -3.13
N ASN A 6 21.37 1.72 -3.86
CA ASN A 6 20.67 2.95 -4.16
C ASN A 6 19.45 2.63 -5.03
N ILE A 7 18.27 3.09 -4.61
CA ILE A 7 17.00 2.74 -5.26
C ILE A 7 16.97 3.10 -6.76
N GLY A 8 17.62 4.21 -7.14
CA GLY A 8 17.75 4.59 -8.55
C GLY A 8 18.58 3.57 -9.35
N ASN A 9 19.62 2.99 -8.74
CA ASN A 9 20.39 1.92 -9.37
C ASN A 9 19.57 0.63 -9.45
N GLU A 10 18.85 0.26 -8.37
CA GLU A 10 17.99 -0.92 -8.39
C GLU A 10 16.94 -0.84 -9.51
N MET A 11 16.26 0.31 -9.66
CA MET A 11 15.28 0.53 -10.72
C MET A 11 15.91 0.46 -12.11
N ARG A 12 17.10 1.08 -12.28
CA ARG A 12 17.84 0.96 -13.53
C ARG A 12 18.19 -0.48 -13.87
N GLN A 13 18.66 -1.27 -12.90
CA GLN A 13 19.00 -2.68 -13.13
C GLN A 13 17.75 -3.52 -13.47
N LEU A 14 16.61 -3.19 -12.84
CA LEU A 14 15.32 -3.80 -13.12
C LEU A 14 14.87 -3.52 -14.55
N ASP A 15 14.90 -2.26 -14.98
CA ASP A 15 14.49 -1.83 -16.31
C ASP A 15 15.37 -2.41 -17.42
N LEU A 16 16.67 -2.51 -17.17
CA LEU A 16 17.63 -3.16 -18.07
C LEU A 16 17.54 -4.69 -18.04
N LYS A 17 16.61 -5.25 -17.27
CA LYS A 17 16.43 -6.70 -17.10
C LYS A 17 17.71 -7.42 -16.65
N ASN A 18 18.51 -6.78 -15.79
CA ASN A 18 19.73 -7.40 -15.29
C ASN A 18 19.41 -8.51 -14.26
N ARG A 19 19.25 -9.73 -14.75
CA ARG A 19 18.94 -10.90 -13.93
C ARG A 19 20.06 -11.26 -12.95
N ALA A 20 21.31 -10.91 -13.27
CA ALA A 20 22.49 -11.21 -12.45
C ALA A 20 22.70 -10.18 -11.31
N PHE A 21 21.95 -9.09 -11.28
CA PHE A 21 22.14 -8.04 -10.28
C PHE A 21 22.06 -8.57 -8.83
N TYR A 22 21.06 -9.37 -8.51
CA TYR A 22 20.93 -9.93 -7.17
C TYR A 22 22.11 -10.83 -6.79
N ASP A 23 22.67 -11.57 -7.74
CA ASP A 23 23.84 -12.43 -7.51
C ASP A 23 25.11 -11.60 -7.28
N SER A 24 25.19 -10.38 -7.83
CA SER A 24 26.30 -9.47 -7.65
C SER A 24 26.35 -8.81 -6.27
N LEU A 25 25.27 -8.91 -5.48
CA LEU A 25 25.19 -8.40 -4.13
C LEU A 25 25.98 -9.30 -3.17
N ASP A 26 26.74 -8.69 -2.26
CA ASP A 26 27.37 -9.42 -1.16
C ASP A 26 26.36 -9.84 -0.08
N ALA A 27 26.82 -10.54 0.96
CA ALA A 27 25.95 -11.08 2.01
C ALA A 27 25.26 -9.98 2.83
N ASP A 28 25.92 -8.84 3.05
CA ASP A 28 25.35 -7.74 3.83
C ASP A 28 24.41 -6.87 2.97
N GLU A 29 24.74 -6.69 1.69
CA GLU A 29 23.85 -6.07 0.73
C GLU A 29 22.55 -6.88 0.57
N ARG A 30 22.63 -8.22 0.46
CA ARG A 30 21.43 -9.08 0.36
C ARG A 30 20.53 -8.99 1.59
N LYS A 31 21.09 -8.82 2.80
CA LYS A 31 20.27 -8.60 4.01
C LYS A 31 19.52 -7.27 4.00
N LYS A 32 20.10 -6.25 3.36
CA LYS A 32 19.51 -4.89 3.24
C LYS A 32 18.57 -4.76 2.05
N PHE A 33 18.64 -5.67 1.08
CA PHE A 33 17.80 -5.63 -0.13
C PHE A 33 16.31 -5.75 0.24
N SER A 34 15.56 -4.69 -0.03
CA SER A 34 14.14 -4.60 0.32
C SER A 34 13.25 -4.88 -0.88
N THR A 35 12.72 -6.09 -0.95
CA THR A 35 11.76 -6.48 -2.00
C THR A 35 10.48 -5.66 -1.95
N PHE A 36 10.07 -5.17 -0.77
CA PHE A 36 8.93 -4.27 -0.64
C PHE A 36 9.19 -2.90 -1.29
N LEU A 37 10.34 -2.30 -1.02
CA LEU A 37 10.71 -1.02 -1.66
C LEU A 37 10.85 -1.19 -3.16
N MET A 38 11.46 -2.28 -3.62
CA MET A 38 11.58 -2.61 -5.04
C MET A 38 10.22 -2.61 -5.75
N ILE A 39 9.21 -3.29 -5.21
CA ILE A 39 7.87 -3.32 -5.80
C ILE A 39 7.23 -1.94 -5.80
N ARG A 40 7.36 -1.23 -4.69
CA ARG A 40 6.77 0.09 -4.52
C ARG A 40 7.30 1.10 -5.54
N TRP A 41 8.60 1.07 -5.80
CA TRP A 41 9.22 1.95 -6.77
C TRP A 41 9.01 1.47 -8.21
N SER A 42 9.10 0.17 -8.47
CA SER A 42 8.90 -0.37 -9.82
C SER A 42 7.51 -0.11 -10.38
N SER A 43 6.48 0.00 -9.53
CA SER A 43 5.11 0.31 -9.95
C SER A 43 4.86 1.79 -10.23
N ALA A 44 5.84 2.68 -10.02
CA ALA A 44 5.66 4.13 -10.07
C ALA A 44 6.62 4.79 -11.08
N VAL A 45 6.46 4.46 -12.35
CA VAL A 45 7.28 5.01 -13.45
C VAL A 45 6.76 6.37 -13.91
N GLU A 46 7.69 7.26 -14.30
CA GLU A 46 7.36 8.48 -15.06
C GLU A 46 7.17 8.14 -16.53
N GLY A 47 6.12 8.70 -17.14
CA GLY A 47 5.88 8.51 -18.56
C GLY A 47 4.40 8.65 -18.94
N SER A 48 4.04 8.12 -20.10
CA SER A 48 2.65 8.13 -20.55
C SER A 48 1.75 7.31 -19.60
N ARG A 49 0.46 7.58 -19.66
CA ARG A 49 -0.55 6.87 -18.87
C ARG A 49 -0.50 5.36 -19.14
N GLU A 50 -0.36 4.97 -20.38
CA GLU A 50 -0.28 3.55 -20.82
C GLU A 50 0.94 2.87 -20.22
N LEU A 51 2.10 3.56 -20.17
CA LEU A 51 3.31 3.05 -19.55
C LEU A 51 3.14 2.87 -18.05
N GLN A 52 2.53 3.85 -17.37
CA GLN A 52 2.25 3.78 -15.94
C GLN A 52 1.28 2.62 -15.62
N GLU A 53 0.21 2.48 -16.39
CA GLU A 53 -0.74 1.37 -16.24
C GLU A 53 -0.06 0.02 -16.46
N TYR A 54 0.81 -0.09 -17.47
CA TYR A 54 1.58 -1.29 -17.73
C TYR A 54 2.43 -1.69 -16.52
N TYR A 55 3.22 -0.76 -15.96
CA TYR A 55 4.08 -1.06 -14.82
C TYR A 55 3.29 -1.45 -13.57
N VAL A 56 2.18 -0.76 -13.28
CA VAL A 56 1.30 -1.11 -12.15
C VAL A 56 0.73 -2.52 -12.34
N GLN A 57 0.20 -2.83 -13.51
CA GLN A 57 -0.41 -4.13 -13.79
C GLN A 57 0.62 -5.25 -13.77
N SER A 58 1.79 -5.04 -14.42
CA SER A 58 2.87 -6.03 -14.48
C SER A 58 3.48 -6.28 -13.10
N ALA A 59 3.79 -5.23 -12.32
CA ALA A 59 4.30 -5.38 -10.96
C ALA A 59 3.29 -6.13 -10.07
N ASN A 60 2.00 -5.83 -10.21
CA ASN A 60 0.96 -6.55 -9.49
C ASN A 60 0.87 -8.02 -9.92
N HIS A 61 0.89 -8.29 -11.20
CA HIS A 61 0.76 -9.65 -11.75
C HIS A 61 1.95 -10.54 -11.39
N TYR A 62 3.17 -10.07 -11.63
CA TYR A 62 4.37 -10.91 -11.47
C TYR A 62 4.90 -10.97 -10.03
N VAL A 63 4.66 -9.95 -9.21
CA VAL A 63 5.32 -9.85 -7.90
C VAL A 63 4.34 -9.66 -6.75
N ASN A 64 3.45 -8.66 -6.83
CA ASN A 64 2.64 -8.26 -5.67
C ASN A 64 1.63 -9.34 -5.25
N LYS A 65 0.93 -9.97 -6.19
CA LYS A 65 -0.05 -11.04 -5.90
C LYS A 65 0.56 -12.21 -5.11
N HIS A 66 1.85 -12.45 -5.32
CA HIS A 66 2.57 -13.58 -4.73
C HIS A 66 3.64 -13.12 -3.73
N PHE A 67 3.51 -11.88 -3.22
CA PHE A 67 4.53 -11.25 -2.39
C PHE A 67 4.99 -12.12 -1.23
N PHE A 68 4.07 -12.62 -0.41
CA PHE A 68 4.41 -13.40 0.78
C PHE A 68 5.06 -14.76 0.46
N THR A 69 4.74 -15.34 -0.68
CA THR A 69 5.39 -16.57 -1.14
C THR A 69 6.78 -16.28 -1.70
N LEU A 70 6.89 -15.26 -2.55
CA LEU A 70 8.13 -14.87 -3.20
C LEU A 70 9.14 -14.24 -2.23
N SER A 71 8.69 -13.57 -1.16
CA SER A 71 9.57 -12.93 -0.18
C SER A 71 10.50 -13.91 0.55
N LYS A 72 10.16 -15.20 0.57
CA LYS A 72 11.02 -16.28 1.05
C LYS A 72 12.18 -16.60 0.09
N HIS A 73 12.09 -16.13 -1.15
CA HIS A 73 13.04 -16.37 -2.24
C HIS A 73 13.41 -15.05 -2.94
N PRO A 74 14.20 -14.16 -2.30
CA PRO A 74 14.45 -12.80 -2.82
C PRO A 74 15.05 -12.77 -4.22
N LYS A 75 15.90 -13.74 -4.57
CA LYS A 75 16.44 -13.88 -5.94
C LYS A 75 15.32 -14.14 -6.95
N LEU A 76 14.40 -15.07 -6.64
CA LEU A 76 13.25 -15.34 -7.52
C LEU A 76 12.36 -14.12 -7.64
N GLN A 77 12.14 -13.42 -6.54
CA GLN A 77 11.35 -12.18 -6.54
C GLN A 77 11.99 -11.09 -7.42
N TRP A 78 13.33 -10.95 -7.38
CA TRP A 78 14.06 -10.10 -8.32
C TRP A 78 13.84 -10.49 -9.78
N LEU A 79 13.96 -11.79 -10.08
CA LEU A 79 13.74 -12.30 -11.45
C LEU A 79 12.31 -12.03 -11.94
N CYS A 80 11.30 -12.21 -11.10
CA CYS A 80 9.91 -11.86 -11.42
C CYS A 80 9.76 -10.36 -11.66
N ALA A 81 10.41 -9.50 -10.85
CA ALA A 81 10.38 -8.06 -11.02
C ALA A 81 11.04 -7.63 -12.35
N THR A 82 12.18 -8.23 -12.71
CA THR A 82 12.81 -7.95 -14.02
C THR A 82 11.94 -8.41 -15.20
N ALA A 83 11.12 -9.45 -15.03
CA ALA A 83 10.17 -9.87 -16.04
C ALA A 83 9.02 -8.87 -16.22
N ALA A 84 8.66 -8.13 -15.17
CA ALA A 84 7.63 -7.09 -15.22
C ALA A 84 8.02 -5.86 -16.05
N SER A 85 9.34 -5.57 -16.20
CA SER A 85 9.79 -4.45 -17.04
C SER A 85 9.59 -4.75 -18.53
N PRO A 86 9.14 -3.78 -19.35
CA PRO A 86 9.03 -3.92 -20.80
C PRO A 86 10.40 -3.96 -21.51
N GLY A 87 11.50 -3.57 -20.83
CA GLY A 87 12.84 -3.55 -21.40
C GLY A 87 13.09 -2.37 -22.35
N MET A 88 12.46 -1.24 -22.11
CA MET A 88 12.60 -0.02 -22.91
C MET A 88 13.81 0.84 -22.53
N GLY A 89 14.77 0.29 -21.78
CA GLY A 89 15.90 1.03 -21.21
C GLY A 89 15.59 1.52 -19.80
N ALA A 90 16.55 2.25 -19.20
CA ALA A 90 16.38 2.79 -17.86
C ALA A 90 15.38 3.96 -17.86
N LEU A 91 14.36 3.84 -17.04
CA LEU A 91 13.31 4.84 -16.87
C LEU A 91 13.43 5.52 -15.52
N ARG A 92 12.74 6.63 -15.34
CA ARG A 92 12.66 7.31 -14.06
C ARG A 92 11.48 6.80 -13.27
N HIS A 93 11.74 6.40 -12.02
CA HIS A 93 10.72 5.97 -11.08
C HIS A 93 10.61 6.97 -9.94
N ASN A 94 9.39 7.19 -9.46
CA ASN A 94 9.09 8.17 -8.42
C ASN A 94 8.51 7.49 -7.19
N TRP A 95 8.73 8.13 -6.03
CA TRP A 95 8.03 7.74 -4.82
C TRP A 95 6.61 8.31 -4.82
N ILE A 96 5.61 7.43 -4.84
CA ILE A 96 4.23 7.82 -4.60
C ILE A 96 3.94 7.66 -3.11
N ALA A 97 3.84 8.79 -2.42
CA ALA A 97 3.51 8.78 -1.00
C ALA A 97 2.14 8.13 -0.77
N PRO A 98 1.98 7.29 0.27
CA PRO A 98 0.66 6.78 0.63
C PRO A 98 -0.26 7.95 0.98
N LYS A 99 -1.50 7.90 0.51
CA LYS A 99 -2.51 8.90 0.91
C LYS A 99 -2.61 8.89 2.44
N LYS A 100 -2.42 10.06 3.05
CA LYS A 100 -2.69 10.21 4.48
C LYS A 100 -4.19 9.90 4.69
N LYS A 101 -4.50 9.03 5.63
CA LYS A 101 -5.89 8.87 6.07
C LYS A 101 -6.33 10.22 6.63
N GLU A 102 -7.46 10.73 6.15
CA GLU A 102 -8.02 11.96 6.67
C GLU A 102 -8.24 11.83 8.19
N ALA A 103 -7.79 12.83 8.94
CA ALA A 103 -8.03 12.87 10.36
C ALA A 103 -9.56 12.92 10.57
N GLY A 104 -10.12 11.93 11.26
CA GLY A 104 -11.57 11.78 11.45
C GLY A 104 -12.23 10.70 10.58
N ALA A 105 -11.68 10.32 9.44
CA ALA A 105 -12.26 9.24 8.62
C ALA A 105 -12.40 7.93 9.40
N SER A 106 -11.43 7.61 10.26
CA SER A 106 -11.49 6.45 11.15
C SER A 106 -12.60 6.57 12.20
N THR A 107 -12.82 7.77 12.73
CA THR A 107 -13.88 8.04 13.72
C THR A 107 -15.26 7.95 13.08
N LYS A 108 -15.44 8.58 11.90
CA LYS A 108 -16.66 8.50 11.10
C LYS A 108 -17.00 7.06 10.75
N ARG A 109 -16.02 6.28 10.27
CA ARG A 109 -16.21 4.87 9.92
C ARG A 109 -16.63 4.03 11.13
N LYS A 110 -15.99 4.23 12.29
CA LYS A 110 -16.37 3.55 13.54
C LYS A 110 -17.80 3.90 13.97
N ALA A 111 -18.20 5.15 13.84
CA ALA A 111 -19.55 5.57 14.14
C ALA A 111 -20.56 4.90 13.21
N LEU A 112 -20.31 4.86 11.90
CA LEU A 112 -21.16 4.18 10.93
C LEU A 112 -21.23 2.67 11.18
N ALA A 113 -20.11 2.00 11.47
CA ALA A 113 -20.09 0.58 11.79
C ALA A 113 -20.87 0.25 13.08
N ALA A 114 -20.84 1.14 14.06
CA ALA A 114 -21.65 0.99 15.29
C ALA A 114 -23.16 1.19 15.03
N MET A 115 -23.51 2.11 14.13
CA MET A 115 -24.90 2.38 13.75
C MET A 115 -25.47 1.28 12.85
N PHE A 116 -24.65 0.67 12.00
CA PHE A 116 -25.02 -0.33 11.02
C PHE A 116 -24.16 -1.61 11.13
N PRO A 117 -24.31 -2.40 12.19
CA PRO A 117 -23.43 -3.54 12.50
C PRO A 117 -23.52 -4.67 11.46
N HIS A 118 -24.55 -4.69 10.62
CA HIS A 118 -24.76 -5.70 9.59
C HIS A 118 -24.16 -5.32 8.22
N TYR A 119 -23.65 -4.08 8.08
CA TYR A 119 -23.05 -3.61 6.83
C TYR A 119 -21.64 -4.16 6.64
N LYS A 120 -21.33 -4.56 5.41
CA LYS A 120 -20.02 -5.01 5.01
C LYS A 120 -19.07 -3.82 4.83
N GLU A 121 -17.79 -4.12 4.71
CA GLU A 121 -16.73 -3.12 4.57
C GLU A 121 -16.91 -2.21 3.35
N ASP A 122 -17.32 -2.78 2.21
CA ASP A 122 -17.60 -2.07 0.96
C ASP A 122 -18.84 -1.16 1.07
N GLU A 123 -19.87 -1.61 1.77
CA GLU A 123 -21.07 -0.81 2.05
C GLU A 123 -20.76 0.37 2.98
N LEU A 124 -19.92 0.15 4.00
CA LEU A 124 -19.44 1.22 4.88
C LEU A 124 -18.58 2.24 4.12
N ASP A 125 -17.79 1.81 3.13
CA ASP A 125 -17.01 2.72 2.29
C ASP A 125 -17.90 3.61 1.41
N VAL A 126 -19.01 3.09 0.90
CA VAL A 126 -20.02 3.88 0.19
C VAL A 126 -20.70 4.86 1.14
N MET A 127 -21.10 4.42 2.33
CA MET A 127 -21.70 5.29 3.36
C MET A 127 -20.78 6.42 3.79
N MET A 128 -19.47 6.16 3.88
CA MET A 128 -18.46 7.18 4.16
C MET A 128 -18.45 8.32 3.15
N GLN A 129 -18.80 8.04 1.91
CA GLN A 129 -18.84 9.06 0.83
C GLN A 129 -20.16 9.83 0.81
N VAL A 130 -21.27 9.17 1.12
CA VAL A 130 -22.63 9.71 0.97
C VAL A 130 -23.08 10.47 2.22
N VAL A 131 -22.81 9.90 3.42
CA VAL A 131 -23.33 10.45 4.68
C VAL A 131 -22.41 11.56 5.20
N SER A 132 -22.96 12.71 5.53
CA SER A 132 -22.24 13.81 6.16
C SER A 132 -22.06 13.62 7.68
N GLN A 133 -21.09 14.30 8.28
CA GLN A 133 -20.90 14.25 9.74
C GLN A 133 -22.14 14.80 10.50
N LYS A 134 -22.80 15.80 9.94
CA LYS A 134 -24.03 16.37 10.54
C LYS A 134 -25.18 15.36 10.61
N GLU A 135 -25.32 14.51 9.61
CA GLU A 135 -26.34 13.45 9.58
C GLU A 135 -26.04 12.37 10.62
N ILE A 136 -24.77 12.00 10.78
CA ILE A 136 -24.34 11.07 11.83
C ILE A 136 -24.64 11.63 13.21
N ASP A 137 -24.30 12.89 13.45
CA ASP A 137 -24.54 13.57 14.74
C ASP A 137 -26.05 13.69 15.03
N SER A 138 -26.84 14.01 13.99
CA SER A 138 -28.32 14.07 14.10
C SER A 138 -28.92 12.71 14.43
N TYR A 139 -28.45 11.64 13.76
CA TYR A 139 -28.91 10.28 14.03
C TYR A 139 -28.53 9.84 15.45
N ASN A 140 -27.28 10.06 15.87
CA ASN A 140 -26.84 9.71 17.22
C ASN A 140 -27.67 10.44 18.30
N LYS A 141 -28.02 11.70 18.04
CA LYS A 141 -28.88 12.47 18.94
C LYS A 141 -30.31 11.91 19.00
N SER A 142 -30.89 11.56 17.85
CA SER A 142 -32.24 10.97 17.77
C SER A 142 -32.30 9.55 18.35
N ALA A 143 -31.21 8.79 18.26
CA ALA A 143 -31.07 7.44 18.82
C ALA A 143 -30.71 7.43 20.32
N GLY A 144 -30.60 8.60 20.97
CA GLY A 144 -30.22 8.72 22.39
C GLY A 144 -28.74 8.43 22.69
N ASN A 145 -27.91 8.32 21.65
CA ASN A 145 -26.46 8.08 21.74
C ASN A 145 -25.71 9.40 21.81
N ASP A 146 -26.05 10.26 22.76
CA ASP A 146 -25.30 11.50 22.97
C ASP A 146 -23.93 11.22 23.64
N LYS A 147 -22.99 12.16 23.47
CA LYS A 147 -21.56 12.01 23.81
C LYS A 147 -21.25 11.49 25.23
N LYS A 148 -22.20 11.53 26.14
CA LYS A 148 -22.06 11.08 27.53
C LYS A 148 -22.03 9.55 27.66
N TRP A 149 -22.70 8.82 26.79
CA TRP A 149 -22.77 7.36 26.85
C TRP A 149 -21.49 6.71 26.32
N PHE A 150 -20.93 7.25 25.25
CA PHE A 150 -19.72 6.71 24.62
C PHE A 150 -18.46 6.86 25.47
N SER A 151 -18.33 7.96 26.24
CA SER A 151 -17.17 8.16 27.12
C SER A 151 -17.15 7.19 28.32
N ASN A 152 -18.29 6.72 28.76
CA ASN A 152 -18.38 5.77 29.86
C ASN A 152 -18.12 4.32 29.43
N TRP A 153 -18.38 3.99 28.16
CA TRP A 153 -18.17 2.63 27.65
C TRP A 153 -16.68 2.34 27.37
N VAL A 154 -15.95 3.31 26.84
CA VAL A 154 -14.50 3.20 26.60
C VAL A 154 -13.70 3.12 27.91
N ALA A 155 -14.21 3.69 29.01
CA ALA A 155 -13.58 3.60 30.32
C ALA A 155 -13.74 2.24 31.02
N PHE A 156 -14.69 1.40 30.57
CA PHE A 156 -14.96 0.09 31.19
C PHE A 156 -14.10 -1.05 30.59
N ASP A 157 -13.59 -0.89 29.37
CA ASP A 157 -12.77 -1.90 28.68
C ASP A 157 -11.26 -1.81 29.01
N THR A 158 -10.85 -0.89 29.87
CA THR A 158 -9.44 -0.71 30.27
C THR A 158 -9.10 -1.25 31.66
N VAL A 159 -10.03 -1.96 32.30
CA VAL A 159 -9.82 -2.54 33.65
C VAL A 159 -10.20 -4.02 33.64
N HIS A 160 -9.51 -4.83 32.82
CA HIS A 160 -9.36 -6.27 33.08
C HIS A 160 -8.15 -6.80 32.31
#